data_cb18be744b736c01f29599ec641bba2b
#
_entry.id   cb18be744b736c01f29599ec641bba2b
#
_cell.length_a   1.000
_cell.length_b   1.000
_cell.length_c   1.000
_cell.angle_alpha   90.00
_cell.angle_beta   90.00
_cell.angle_gamma   90.00
#
_symmetry.space_group_name_H-M   'P 1'
#
loop_
_entity.id
_entity.type
_entity.pdbx_description
1 polymer ?
#
loop_
_entity_poly.entity_id
_entity_poly.type
_entity_poly.pdbx_seq_one_letter_code
_entity_poly.pdbx_strand_id
1 'polypeptide(L)'
;PTRRSSDLLEKFIDEYINSQTMPQVLFTWHGGETLMRPLSFYKKAIELQKKYARGRTIDNCIQTNGTMLTDEWCEFFHENNWLVGVSIDGPQEFHDEYRKNKMGKPSFVKVMQGINLLKKHGVEWNAMAVVNDFNADYPLDFYNFFKEIDCHYIQFAPIVERIVSHQD
;
A
#
# COMPACT_ATOMS: atom_id res chain seq x y z
N PRO A 1 2.45 -17.54 -13.46
CA PRO A 1 1.91 -18.29 -12.32
C PRO A 1 1.77 -19.76 -12.69
N THR A 2 2.28 -20.64 -11.83
CA THR A 2 2.05 -22.08 -12.02
C THR A 2 0.55 -22.37 -11.82
N ARG A 3 0.00 -23.37 -12.50
CA ARG A 3 -1.41 -23.80 -12.39
C ARG A 3 -1.88 -23.86 -10.91
N ARG A 4 -0.99 -24.27 -10.01
CA ARG A 4 -1.21 -24.35 -8.56
C ARG A 4 -1.44 -22.98 -7.88
N SER A 5 -0.80 -21.90 -8.35
CA SER A 5 -0.97 -20.56 -7.71
C SER A 5 -2.25 -19.86 -8.17
N SER A 6 -2.71 -20.13 -9.41
CA SER A 6 -4.00 -19.61 -9.89
C SER A 6 -5.18 -20.31 -9.17
N ASP A 7 -5.09 -21.62 -8.97
CA ASP A 7 -6.12 -22.40 -8.30
C ASP A 7 -6.23 -21.98 -6.81
N LEU A 8 -5.10 -21.66 -6.18
CA LEU A 8 -5.08 -21.16 -4.81
C LEU A 8 -5.70 -19.76 -4.69
N LEU A 9 -5.39 -18.85 -5.63
CA LEU A 9 -5.99 -17.52 -5.65
C LEU A 9 -7.51 -17.61 -5.84
N GLU A 10 -7.97 -18.45 -6.76
CA GLU A 10 -9.39 -18.66 -7.01
C GLU A 10 -10.11 -19.19 -5.77
N LYS A 11 -9.56 -20.23 -5.16
CA LYS A 11 -10.11 -20.80 -3.93
C LYS A 11 -10.15 -19.75 -2.80
N PHE A 12 -9.07 -18.99 -2.60
CA PHE A 12 -9.03 -17.93 -1.59
C PHE A 12 -10.11 -16.90 -1.80
N ILE A 13 -10.27 -16.38 -3.02
CA ILE A 13 -11.26 -15.34 -3.33
C ILE A 13 -12.69 -15.85 -3.12
N ASP A 14 -13.00 -17.05 -3.61
CA ASP A 14 -14.33 -17.66 -3.44
C ASP A 14 -14.66 -17.89 -1.94
N GLU A 15 -13.76 -18.51 -1.19
CA GLU A 15 -13.96 -18.77 0.24
C GLU A 15 -14.04 -17.47 1.05
N TYR A 16 -13.17 -16.50 0.76
CA TYR A 16 -13.17 -15.22 1.46
C TYR A 16 -14.48 -14.46 1.26
N ILE A 17 -14.94 -14.31 0.01
CA ILE A 17 -16.23 -13.64 -0.26
C ILE A 17 -17.39 -14.42 0.36
N ASN A 18 -17.36 -15.76 0.30
CA ASN A 18 -18.42 -16.58 0.85
C ASN A 18 -18.52 -16.52 2.37
N SER A 19 -17.39 -16.32 3.06
CA SER A 19 -17.35 -16.21 4.52
C SER A 19 -17.86 -14.87 5.06
N GLN A 20 -18.00 -13.85 4.20
CA GLN A 20 -18.46 -12.53 4.62
C GLN A 20 -19.99 -12.49 4.76
N THR A 21 -20.45 -11.82 5.82
CA THR A 21 -21.89 -11.60 6.06
C THR A 21 -22.39 -10.24 5.57
N MET A 22 -21.46 -9.31 5.35
CA MET A 22 -21.76 -7.93 4.90
C MET A 22 -21.96 -7.85 3.39
N PRO A 23 -22.78 -6.90 2.90
CA PRO A 23 -22.96 -6.67 1.47
C PRO A 23 -21.74 -6.10 0.77
N GLN A 24 -20.80 -5.50 1.53
CA GLN A 24 -19.55 -4.93 1.06
C GLN A 24 -18.38 -5.77 1.57
N VAL A 25 -17.48 -6.15 0.68
CA VAL A 25 -16.29 -6.98 0.98
C VAL A 25 -15.04 -6.24 0.57
N LEU A 26 -14.16 -5.97 1.54
CA LEU A 26 -12.89 -5.30 1.32
C LEU A 26 -11.77 -6.33 1.22
N PHE A 27 -11.00 -6.25 0.12
CA PHE A 27 -9.73 -6.95 -0.03
C PHE A 27 -8.57 -5.99 0.27
N THR A 28 -7.77 -6.31 1.28
CA THR A 28 -6.55 -5.57 1.62
C THR A 28 -5.33 -6.36 1.17
N TRP A 29 -4.66 -5.86 0.12
CA TRP A 29 -3.44 -6.46 -0.42
C TRP A 29 -2.23 -5.90 0.31
N HIS A 30 -1.58 -6.74 1.10
CA HIS A 30 -0.47 -6.36 1.96
C HIS A 30 0.59 -7.48 2.02
N GLY A 31 1.78 -7.16 2.57
CA GLY A 31 2.86 -8.10 2.85
C GLY A 31 4.01 -7.99 1.84
N GLY A 32 5.24 -7.85 2.35
CA GLY A 32 6.41 -7.53 1.56
C GLY A 32 6.18 -6.27 0.70
N GLU A 33 6.63 -6.30 -0.55
CA GLU A 33 6.24 -5.27 -1.53
C GLU A 33 5.24 -5.89 -2.51
N THR A 34 4.03 -5.37 -2.49
CA THR A 34 2.89 -5.91 -3.25
C THR A 34 3.08 -5.77 -4.77
N LEU A 35 3.70 -4.67 -5.22
CA LEU A 35 3.94 -4.41 -6.64
C LEU A 35 5.06 -5.29 -7.25
N MET A 36 5.73 -6.11 -6.46
CA MET A 36 6.59 -7.18 -6.98
C MET A 36 5.78 -8.32 -7.64
N ARG A 37 4.49 -8.45 -7.34
CA ARG A 37 3.60 -9.31 -8.11
C ARG A 37 3.27 -8.62 -9.43
N PRO A 38 3.24 -9.36 -10.56
CA PRO A 38 2.93 -8.76 -11.85
C PRO A 38 1.48 -8.26 -11.88
N LEU A 39 1.22 -7.22 -12.64
CA LEU A 39 -0.12 -6.64 -12.80
C LEU A 39 -1.16 -7.66 -13.26
N SER A 40 -0.76 -8.65 -14.07
CA SER A 40 -1.62 -9.77 -14.50
C SER A 40 -2.19 -10.60 -13.35
N PHE A 41 -1.50 -10.64 -12.20
CA PHE A 41 -2.03 -11.29 -10.99
C PHE A 41 -3.25 -10.54 -10.45
N TYR A 42 -3.19 -9.23 -10.38
CA TYR A 42 -4.28 -8.39 -9.87
C TYR A 42 -5.43 -8.28 -10.87
N LYS A 43 -5.15 -8.24 -12.18
CA LYS A 43 -6.17 -8.37 -13.24
C LYS A 43 -6.94 -9.67 -13.06
N LYS A 44 -6.24 -10.78 -12.81
CA LYS A 44 -6.88 -12.07 -12.53
C LYS A 44 -7.69 -12.08 -11.23
N ALA A 45 -7.20 -11.42 -10.20
CA ALA A 45 -7.94 -11.27 -8.94
C ALA A 45 -9.29 -10.55 -9.16
N ILE A 46 -9.30 -9.44 -9.91
CA ILE A 46 -10.53 -8.72 -10.26
C ILE A 46 -11.51 -9.61 -11.03
N GLU A 47 -11.05 -10.39 -12.02
CA GLU A 47 -11.91 -11.34 -12.76
C GLU A 47 -12.58 -12.35 -11.80
N LEU A 48 -11.81 -12.91 -10.87
CA LEU A 48 -12.30 -13.87 -9.89
C LEU A 48 -13.26 -13.22 -8.88
N GLN A 49 -12.93 -12.02 -8.41
CA GLN A 49 -13.82 -11.24 -7.54
C GLN A 49 -15.18 -11.00 -8.22
N LYS A 50 -15.18 -10.56 -9.49
CA LYS A 50 -16.42 -10.39 -10.28
C LYS A 50 -17.19 -11.71 -10.42
N LYS A 51 -16.49 -12.82 -10.68
CA LYS A 51 -17.10 -14.16 -10.80
C LYS A 51 -17.79 -14.60 -9.51
N TYR A 52 -17.19 -14.34 -8.36
CA TYR A 52 -17.66 -14.82 -7.06
C TYR A 52 -18.36 -13.75 -6.19
N ALA A 53 -18.62 -12.55 -6.71
CA ALA A 53 -19.21 -11.44 -5.95
C ALA A 53 -20.57 -11.76 -5.33
N ARG A 54 -21.37 -12.60 -5.98
CA ARG A 54 -22.71 -13.02 -5.48
C ARG A 54 -23.60 -11.83 -5.08
N GLY A 55 -23.53 -10.74 -5.85
CA GLY A 55 -24.29 -9.52 -5.60
C GLY A 55 -23.70 -8.59 -4.53
N ARG A 56 -22.51 -8.89 -4.00
CA ARG A 56 -21.79 -8.01 -3.08
C ARG A 56 -20.97 -6.98 -3.83
N THR A 57 -20.78 -5.82 -3.20
CA THR A 57 -19.80 -4.82 -3.65
C THR A 57 -18.41 -5.26 -3.19
N ILE A 58 -17.45 -5.26 -4.09
CA ILE A 58 -16.08 -5.64 -3.79
C ILE A 58 -15.19 -4.42 -3.91
N ASP A 59 -14.53 -4.05 -2.80
CA ASP A 59 -13.54 -2.99 -2.75
C ASP A 59 -12.14 -3.57 -2.58
N ASN A 60 -11.17 -2.86 -3.13
CA ASN A 60 -9.77 -3.24 -3.03
C ASN A 60 -8.93 -2.09 -2.52
N CYS A 61 -8.04 -2.38 -1.59
CA CYS A 61 -6.95 -1.49 -1.22
C CYS A 61 -5.62 -2.23 -1.26
N ILE A 62 -4.56 -1.50 -1.54
CA ILE A 62 -3.21 -2.06 -1.65
C ILE A 62 -2.21 -1.18 -0.90
N GLN A 63 -1.31 -1.80 -0.14
CA GLN A 63 -0.23 -1.10 0.54
C GLN A 63 1.09 -1.34 -0.19
N THR A 64 1.78 -0.25 -0.53
CA THR A 64 3.05 -0.29 -1.25
C THR A 64 4.05 0.72 -0.69
N ASN A 65 5.34 0.47 -0.92
CA ASN A 65 6.39 1.48 -0.70
C ASN A 65 6.44 2.55 -1.79
N GLY A 66 5.60 2.47 -2.82
CA GLY A 66 5.46 3.46 -3.88
C GLY A 66 6.59 3.51 -4.91
N THR A 67 7.69 2.79 -4.71
CA THR A 67 8.90 2.91 -5.57
C THR A 67 8.78 2.22 -6.93
N MET A 68 7.75 1.39 -7.11
CA MET A 68 7.51 0.59 -8.33
C MET A 68 6.26 1.03 -9.10
N LEU A 69 5.62 2.11 -8.70
CA LEU A 69 4.47 2.68 -9.40
C LEU A 69 4.87 3.13 -10.81
N THR A 70 4.03 2.83 -11.79
CA THR A 70 4.14 3.22 -13.19
C THR A 70 2.80 3.74 -13.69
N ASP A 71 2.77 4.36 -14.87
CA ASP A 71 1.50 4.78 -15.50
C ASP A 71 0.53 3.60 -15.64
N GLU A 72 1.01 2.42 -16.06
CA GLU A 72 0.16 1.21 -16.22
C GLU A 72 -0.47 0.76 -14.89
N TRP A 73 0.28 0.83 -13.77
CA TRP A 73 -0.26 0.55 -12.45
C TRP A 73 -1.34 1.56 -12.03
N CYS A 74 -1.07 2.85 -12.27
CA CYS A 74 -2.00 3.91 -11.89
C CYS A 74 -3.28 3.87 -12.74
N GLU A 75 -3.19 3.58 -14.03
CA GLU A 75 -4.35 3.34 -14.90
C GLU A 75 -5.21 2.19 -14.38
N PHE A 76 -4.59 1.06 -14.05
CA PHE A 76 -5.30 -0.08 -13.47
C PHE A 76 -5.99 0.26 -12.15
N PHE A 77 -5.33 0.97 -11.25
CA PHE A 77 -5.93 1.37 -9.97
C PHE A 77 -7.10 2.31 -10.17
N HIS A 78 -6.96 3.30 -11.04
CA HIS A 78 -8.02 4.24 -11.36
C HIS A 78 -9.26 3.55 -11.98
N GLU A 79 -9.04 2.73 -13.00
CA GLU A 79 -10.12 2.02 -13.71
C GLU A 79 -10.91 1.07 -12.82
N ASN A 80 -10.29 0.54 -11.77
CA ASN A 80 -10.90 -0.42 -10.85
C ASN A 80 -11.23 0.18 -9.47
N ASN A 81 -11.10 1.51 -9.30
CA ASN A 81 -11.40 2.24 -8.06
C ASN A 81 -10.66 1.68 -6.82
N TRP A 82 -9.36 1.43 -6.97
CA TRP A 82 -8.53 0.97 -5.86
C TRP A 82 -8.07 2.13 -4.98
N LEU A 83 -8.05 1.91 -3.66
CA LEU A 83 -7.34 2.79 -2.72
C LEU A 83 -5.89 2.33 -2.59
N VAL A 84 -4.94 3.25 -2.80
CA VAL A 84 -3.50 2.95 -2.71
C VAL A 84 -2.91 3.58 -1.46
N GLY A 85 -2.52 2.76 -0.49
CA GLY A 85 -1.73 3.18 0.66
C GLY A 85 -0.25 3.27 0.29
N VAL A 86 0.37 4.43 0.48
CA VAL A 86 1.79 4.64 0.20
C VAL A 86 2.55 4.82 1.51
N SER A 87 3.60 4.02 1.69
CA SER A 87 4.48 4.15 2.84
C SER A 87 5.44 5.33 2.66
N ILE A 88 5.24 6.42 3.42
CA ILE A 88 6.09 7.59 3.41
C ILE A 88 6.15 8.23 4.81
N ASP A 89 7.35 8.44 5.34
CA ASP A 89 7.57 8.84 6.72
C ASP A 89 7.91 10.33 6.87
N GLY A 90 7.20 11.22 6.13
CA GLY A 90 7.37 12.66 6.22
C GLY A 90 8.41 13.22 5.24
N PRO A 91 9.09 14.34 5.58
CA PRO A 91 10.15 14.96 4.80
C PRO A 91 11.26 14.00 4.43
N GLN A 92 12.05 14.36 3.42
CA GLN A 92 13.10 13.50 2.88
C GLN A 92 14.07 12.99 3.94
N GLU A 93 14.51 13.84 4.85
CA GLU A 93 15.44 13.47 5.92
C GLU A 93 14.85 12.42 6.87
N PHE A 94 13.58 12.50 7.20
CA PHE A 94 12.91 11.50 8.06
C PHE A 94 12.69 10.19 7.32
N HIS A 95 12.23 10.27 6.08
CA HIS A 95 11.96 9.10 5.27
C HIS A 95 13.25 8.32 4.97
N ASP A 96 14.30 9.00 4.50
CA ASP A 96 15.52 8.38 4.04
C ASP A 96 16.43 7.88 5.19
N GLU A 97 16.12 8.23 6.45
CA GLU A 97 16.85 7.66 7.60
C GLU A 97 16.65 6.15 7.68
N TYR A 98 15.41 5.68 7.58
CA TYR A 98 15.10 4.26 7.73
C TYR A 98 14.65 3.57 6.43
N ARG A 99 14.03 4.28 5.49
CA ARG A 99 13.53 3.71 4.24
C ARG A 99 14.56 3.74 3.13
N LYS A 100 15.46 2.78 3.19
CA LYS A 100 16.52 2.57 2.21
C LYS A 100 16.23 1.31 1.39
N ASN A 101 16.70 1.29 0.16
CA ASN A 101 16.61 0.09 -0.68
C ASN A 101 17.62 -0.97 -0.23
N LYS A 102 17.59 -2.16 -0.85
CA LYS A 102 18.51 -3.28 -0.53
C LYS A 102 20.00 -2.94 -0.66
N MET A 103 20.36 -1.87 -1.36
CA MET A 103 21.73 -1.37 -1.50
C MET A 103 22.05 -0.22 -0.53
N GLY A 104 21.17 0.05 0.45
CA GLY A 104 21.33 1.14 1.40
C GLY A 104 21.09 2.54 0.83
N LYS A 105 20.56 2.67 -0.41
CA LYS A 105 20.29 3.97 -1.03
C LYS A 105 18.92 4.51 -0.61
N PRO A 106 18.80 5.85 -0.43
CA PRO A 106 17.55 6.50 -0.09
C PRO A 106 16.44 6.24 -1.12
N SER A 107 15.18 6.23 -0.68
CA SER A 107 14.03 5.90 -1.52
C SER A 107 13.05 7.05 -1.74
N PHE A 108 13.15 8.15 -1.00
CA PHE A 108 12.21 9.28 -1.01
C PHE A 108 11.86 9.79 -2.41
N VAL A 109 12.87 10.07 -3.24
CA VAL A 109 12.66 10.60 -4.59
C VAL A 109 11.80 9.66 -5.43
N LYS A 110 12.00 8.35 -5.33
CA LYS A 110 11.20 7.36 -6.07
C LYS A 110 9.77 7.27 -5.54
N VAL A 111 9.60 7.36 -4.23
CA VAL A 111 8.26 7.38 -3.62
C VAL A 111 7.49 8.60 -4.07
N MET A 112 8.11 9.79 -4.07
CA MET A 112 7.48 11.02 -4.57
C MET A 112 7.14 10.95 -6.06
N GLN A 113 7.97 10.32 -6.89
CA GLN A 113 7.62 10.03 -8.29
C GLN A 113 6.36 9.16 -8.38
N GLY A 114 6.27 8.12 -7.56
CA GLY A 114 5.08 7.27 -7.48
C GLY A 114 3.82 8.02 -7.05
N ILE A 115 3.91 8.85 -6.01
CA ILE A 115 2.79 9.69 -5.55
C ILE A 115 2.34 10.65 -6.66
N ASN A 116 3.28 11.27 -7.38
CA ASN A 116 2.94 12.15 -8.50
C ASN A 116 2.23 11.40 -9.64
N LEU A 117 2.58 10.13 -9.89
CA LEU A 117 1.85 9.29 -10.86
C LEU A 117 0.42 8.99 -10.37
N LEU A 118 0.22 8.65 -9.09
CA LEU A 118 -1.12 8.44 -8.53
C LEU A 118 -1.99 9.70 -8.72
N LYS A 119 -1.45 10.87 -8.41
CA LYS A 119 -2.14 12.16 -8.59
C LYS A 119 -2.45 12.43 -10.06
N LYS A 120 -1.48 12.24 -10.96
CA LYS A 120 -1.63 12.42 -12.41
C LYS A 120 -2.80 11.61 -12.97
N HIS A 121 -2.98 10.37 -12.49
CA HIS A 121 -4.04 9.47 -12.94
C HIS A 121 -5.33 9.55 -12.10
N GLY A 122 -5.41 10.45 -11.13
CA GLY A 122 -6.60 10.61 -10.28
C GLY A 122 -6.89 9.36 -9.42
N VAL A 123 -5.86 8.63 -9.01
CA VAL A 123 -5.99 7.47 -8.12
C VAL A 123 -6.17 7.94 -6.69
N GLU A 124 -7.16 7.41 -5.99
CA GLU A 124 -7.31 7.66 -4.55
C GLU A 124 -6.17 7.01 -3.77
N TRP A 125 -5.53 7.81 -2.91
CA TRP A 125 -4.41 7.33 -2.12
C TRP A 125 -4.39 7.92 -0.71
N ASN A 126 -3.74 7.21 0.20
CA ASN A 126 -3.43 7.69 1.55
C ASN A 126 -1.96 7.44 1.88
N ALA A 127 -1.44 8.18 2.85
CA ALA A 127 -0.11 7.93 3.39
C ALA A 127 -0.20 7.02 4.62
N MET A 128 0.74 6.08 4.72
CA MET A 128 1.04 5.39 5.97
C MET A 128 2.43 5.80 6.43
N ALA A 129 2.51 6.47 7.57
CA ALA A 129 3.73 7.04 8.12
C ALA A 129 4.10 6.36 9.44
N VAL A 130 5.34 5.95 9.55
CA VAL A 130 5.88 5.38 10.79
C VAL A 130 6.40 6.50 11.67
N VAL A 131 5.93 6.52 12.92
CA VAL A 131 6.46 7.40 13.97
C VAL A 131 7.53 6.65 14.76
N ASN A 132 8.70 7.22 14.83
CA ASN A 132 9.89 6.65 15.47
C ASN A 132 10.64 7.72 16.27
N ASP A 133 11.74 7.35 16.92
CA ASP A 133 12.56 8.23 17.76
C ASP A 133 13.19 9.41 16.99
N PHE A 134 13.40 9.27 15.68
CA PHE A 134 14.01 10.32 14.86
C PHE A 134 13.02 11.41 14.44
N ASN A 135 11.75 11.08 14.28
CA ASN A 135 10.73 12.02 13.75
C ASN A 135 9.66 12.43 14.77
N ALA A 136 9.57 11.74 15.92
CA ALA A 136 8.51 11.98 16.91
C ALA A 136 8.52 13.39 17.50
N ASP A 137 9.68 14.02 17.60
CA ASP A 137 9.84 15.37 18.16
C ASP A 137 9.55 16.50 17.15
N TYR A 138 9.20 16.14 15.90
CA TYR A 138 8.96 17.09 14.80
C TYR A 138 7.54 17.01 14.21
N PRO A 139 6.47 17.05 15.04
CA PRO A 139 5.11 16.81 14.56
C PRO A 139 4.60 17.87 13.57
N LEU A 140 5.10 19.11 13.66
CA LEU A 140 4.71 20.18 12.73
C LEU A 140 5.36 20.02 11.37
N ASP A 141 6.62 19.60 11.31
CA ASP A 141 7.32 19.35 10.03
C ASP A 141 6.66 18.18 9.30
N PHE A 142 6.29 17.14 10.05
CA PHE A 142 5.50 16.03 9.54
C PHE A 142 4.16 16.48 8.95
N TYR A 143 3.38 17.23 9.70
CA TYR A 143 2.07 17.70 9.28
C TYR A 143 2.15 18.63 8.07
N ASN A 144 3.08 19.59 8.09
CA ASN A 144 3.26 20.54 6.99
C ASN A 144 3.69 19.82 5.70
N PHE A 145 4.58 18.83 5.78
CA PHE A 145 4.97 18.03 4.63
C PHE A 145 3.77 17.37 3.96
N PHE A 146 2.88 16.72 4.73
CA PHE A 146 1.70 16.07 4.15
C PHE A 146 0.71 17.06 3.53
N LYS A 147 0.61 18.26 4.09
CA LYS A 147 -0.15 19.35 3.46
C LYS A 147 0.47 19.81 2.13
N GLU A 148 1.80 19.97 2.09
CA GLU A 148 2.52 20.39 0.89
C GLU A 148 2.37 19.39 -0.26
N ILE A 149 2.39 18.10 0.05
CA ILE A 149 2.16 17.05 -0.94
C ILE A 149 0.68 16.76 -1.18
N ASP A 150 -0.25 17.59 -0.66
CA ASP A 150 -1.70 17.44 -0.83
C ASP A 150 -2.21 16.04 -0.46
N CYS A 151 -1.75 15.53 0.68
CA CYS A 151 -2.17 14.26 1.23
C CYS A 151 -3.33 14.47 2.22
N HIS A 152 -4.53 14.02 1.86
CA HIS A 152 -5.73 14.25 2.67
C HIS A 152 -5.94 13.23 3.79
N TYR A 153 -5.37 12.03 3.65
CA TYR A 153 -5.54 10.94 4.61
C TYR A 153 -4.21 10.35 5.01
N ILE A 154 -3.93 10.38 6.31
CA ILE A 154 -2.69 9.87 6.88
C ILE A 154 -3.01 8.87 7.96
N GLN A 155 -2.36 7.72 7.93
CA GLN A 155 -2.35 6.76 9.01
C GLN A 155 -0.97 6.76 9.67
N PHE A 156 -0.93 7.03 10.97
CA PHE A 156 0.29 6.95 11.76
C PHE A 156 0.42 5.57 12.42
N ALA A 157 1.59 4.98 12.29
CA ALA A 157 1.94 3.70 12.91
C ALA A 157 3.16 3.91 13.83
N PRO A 158 2.99 4.01 15.16
CA PRO A 158 4.13 4.13 16.05
C PRO A 158 4.92 2.82 16.09
N ILE A 159 6.26 2.93 16.11
CA ILE A 159 7.12 1.78 16.38
C ILE A 159 7.01 1.43 17.87
N VAL A 160 6.69 0.17 18.13
CA VAL A 160 6.72 -0.40 19.47
C VAL A 160 7.72 -1.56 19.47
N GLU A 161 8.89 -1.33 20.03
CA GLU A 161 9.91 -2.35 20.16
C GLU A 161 9.99 -2.88 21.60
N ARG A 162 10.15 -4.19 21.73
CA ARG A 162 10.40 -4.81 23.02
C ARG A 162 11.89 -4.66 23.37
N ILE A 163 12.19 -3.90 24.40
CA ILE A 163 13.56 -3.85 24.94
C ILE A 163 13.84 -5.20 25.60
N VAL A 164 14.61 -6.05 24.93
CA VAL A 164 15.14 -7.28 25.52
C VAL A 164 16.43 -6.89 26.23
N SER A 165 16.38 -6.73 27.55
CA SER A 165 17.61 -6.67 28.35
C SER A 165 18.29 -8.04 28.27
N HIS A 166 19.39 -8.14 27.54
CA HIS A 166 20.31 -9.24 27.71
C HIS A 166 20.89 -9.11 29.13
N GLN A 167 20.31 -9.78 30.08
CA GLN A 167 21.01 -10.10 31.31
C GLN A 167 21.92 -11.27 30.96
N ASP A 168 23.25 -11.01 31.00
CA ASP A 168 24.32 -12.01 30.92
C ASP A 168 24.15 -13.07 32.01
#